data_40ef6a245201e05d9a80ec3b52d67101
#
_entry.id   40ef6a245201e05d9a80ec3b52d67101
#
_cell.length_a   1.000
_cell.length_b   1.000
_cell.length_c   1.000
_cell.angle_alpha   90.00
_cell.angle_beta   90.00
_cell.angle_gamma   90.00
#
_symmetry.space_group_name_H-M   'P 1'
#
loop_
_entity.id
_entity.type
_entity.pdbx_description
1 polymer ?
#
loop_
_entity_poly.entity_id
_entity_poly.type
_entity_poly.pdbx_seq_one_letter_code
_entity_poly.pdbx_strand_id
1 'polypeptide(L)'
;MSGNQPQPSVAIAGGGLAGLAAACALADSGFRVTVFERRPYLGGRASSYEHPGTGEVVDNCQHVLFRVCTNLIEFYRRIGVEDQIRWYEDMTFIEPGGRSTVMRASALPAPLHTAPSFLRFPFLSMKDKVAISRAIGALTLFPPSDVRHDAGKSFLQWCCEHHQTQTAIDRFWKPILVSALSEDLDRISISSAAQVVRESMKSPAARHMGVPAIPLTELYNRAGDYIRARGGEIRLRTSLESFCSKPFCAQPSQVKVHLTDKEDKTAKEESFDYLILALPFNTLVRVLPQTSESESLRQHLTHFESCPITGIHLWFDREISGLDHAVLLDRTVQWMFHKSRLLITRSGRGQQEESGERTAGANVARDENSAERKLREGHDFSRAVEVNLKNGASAPHASYIELVVSASKNLIDKSRADIVDLALKEVREFFPAAREAVLLKSAVIKEVHATYSPRPGLEAHRLPQTTPWTRVFLAGDWTATGWPATMEGAVRSGYLAAEALTRAAGKKDSHFLSPDLSATGLMRLFS
;
A
#
# COMPACT_ATOMS: atom_id res chain seq x y z
N MET A 1 14.50 42.11 -17.53
CA MET A 1 14.71 40.87 -18.27
C MET A 1 15.10 39.80 -17.26
N SER A 2 14.15 39.04 -16.71
CA SER A 2 14.43 37.90 -15.86
C SER A 2 14.96 36.80 -16.75
N GLY A 3 16.26 36.57 -16.75
CA GLY A 3 16.90 35.47 -17.47
C GLY A 3 16.24 34.16 -17.05
N ASN A 4 15.77 33.42 -18.04
CA ASN A 4 15.18 32.09 -17.88
C ASN A 4 16.29 31.16 -17.37
N GLN A 5 16.52 31.11 -16.06
CA GLN A 5 17.43 30.13 -15.49
C GLN A 5 16.85 28.73 -15.78
N PRO A 6 17.67 27.82 -16.30
CA PRO A 6 17.19 26.48 -16.60
C PRO A 6 16.60 25.84 -15.33
N GLN A 7 15.42 25.24 -15.46
CA GLN A 7 14.76 24.54 -14.35
C GLN A 7 15.68 23.44 -13.82
N PRO A 8 15.95 23.37 -12.50
CA PRO A 8 16.77 22.31 -11.94
C PRO A 8 16.18 20.93 -12.23
N SER A 9 17.03 20.00 -12.63
CA SER A 9 16.67 18.64 -12.99
C SER A 9 16.71 17.70 -11.80
N VAL A 10 15.71 16.82 -11.67
CA VAL A 10 15.60 15.84 -10.58
C VAL A 10 15.37 14.44 -11.14
N ALA A 11 16.28 13.52 -10.80
CA ALA A 11 16.07 12.10 -11.00
C ALA A 11 15.31 11.52 -9.79
N ILE A 12 14.29 10.71 -10.03
CA ILE A 12 13.56 9.98 -8.99
C ILE A 12 13.62 8.50 -9.32
N ALA A 13 14.31 7.73 -8.51
CA ALA A 13 14.42 6.27 -8.67
C ALA A 13 13.30 5.59 -7.90
N GLY A 14 12.34 5.02 -8.62
CA GLY A 14 11.17 4.32 -8.12
C GLY A 14 9.84 5.04 -8.39
N GLY A 15 8.97 4.40 -9.16
CA GLY A 15 7.61 4.86 -9.53
C GLY A 15 6.51 4.36 -8.59
N GLY A 16 6.85 4.06 -7.32
CA GLY A 16 5.87 3.81 -6.25
C GLY A 16 5.29 5.12 -5.68
N LEU A 17 4.36 5.01 -4.73
CA LEU A 17 3.65 6.18 -4.17
C LEU A 17 4.58 7.26 -3.64
N ALA A 18 5.67 6.88 -2.98
CA ALA A 18 6.66 7.82 -2.45
C ALA A 18 7.32 8.65 -3.58
N GLY A 19 7.77 7.97 -4.64
CA GLY A 19 8.39 8.62 -5.79
C GLY A 19 7.39 9.47 -6.58
N LEU A 20 6.16 8.98 -6.79
CA LEU A 20 5.10 9.71 -7.49
C LEU A 20 4.67 10.97 -6.73
N ALA A 21 4.50 10.86 -5.40
CA ALA A 21 4.16 12.03 -4.57
C ALA A 21 5.27 13.09 -4.60
N ALA A 22 6.54 12.68 -4.46
CA ALA A 22 7.68 13.59 -4.59
C ALA A 22 7.73 14.24 -5.99
N ALA A 23 7.51 13.44 -7.05
CA ALA A 23 7.54 13.91 -8.43
C ALA A 23 6.47 14.97 -8.70
N CYS A 24 5.21 14.73 -8.26
CA CYS A 24 4.12 15.69 -8.42
C CYS A 24 4.42 17.00 -7.69
N ALA A 25 4.88 16.93 -6.42
CA ALA A 25 5.19 18.09 -5.62
C ALA A 25 6.35 18.94 -6.22
N LEU A 26 7.38 18.28 -6.72
CA LEU A 26 8.53 18.96 -7.34
C LEU A 26 8.18 19.54 -8.71
N ALA A 27 7.35 18.86 -9.51
CA ALA A 27 6.86 19.38 -10.78
C ALA A 27 6.06 20.68 -10.57
N ASP A 28 5.17 20.74 -9.55
CA ASP A 28 4.45 21.96 -9.18
C ASP A 28 5.40 23.09 -8.71
N SER A 29 6.56 22.71 -8.16
CA SER A 29 7.57 23.67 -7.68
C SER A 29 8.56 24.14 -8.77
N GLY A 30 8.30 23.77 -10.04
CA GLY A 30 9.11 24.20 -11.18
C GLY A 30 10.44 23.45 -11.32
N PHE A 31 10.51 22.20 -10.91
CA PHE A 31 11.63 21.30 -11.22
C PHE A 31 11.30 20.46 -12.45
N ARG A 32 12.30 20.17 -13.26
CA ARG A 32 12.20 19.20 -14.35
C ARG A 32 12.43 17.78 -13.78
N VAL A 33 11.37 17.02 -13.63
CA VAL A 33 11.39 15.70 -12.98
C VAL A 33 11.48 14.57 -14.00
N THR A 34 12.36 13.58 -13.76
CA THR A 34 12.39 12.31 -14.49
C THR A 34 12.24 11.16 -13.49
N VAL A 35 11.19 10.36 -13.62
CA VAL A 35 10.93 9.18 -12.79
C VAL A 35 11.40 7.93 -13.53
N PHE A 36 12.24 7.13 -12.87
CA PHE A 36 12.72 5.83 -13.35
C PHE A 36 12.03 4.70 -12.59
N GLU A 37 11.33 3.82 -13.29
CA GLU A 37 10.66 2.66 -12.71
C GLU A 37 11.06 1.38 -13.47
N ARG A 38 11.53 0.37 -12.72
CA ARG A 38 11.98 -0.91 -13.28
C ARG A 38 10.85 -1.77 -13.85
N ARG A 39 9.61 -1.60 -13.35
CA ARG A 39 8.42 -2.32 -13.80
C ARG A 39 7.81 -1.63 -15.03
N PRO A 40 6.99 -2.34 -15.82
CA PRO A 40 6.30 -1.73 -16.97
C PRO A 40 5.08 -0.88 -16.55
N TYR A 41 4.87 -0.63 -15.26
CA TYR A 41 3.75 0.13 -14.72
C TYR A 41 4.14 0.88 -13.45
N LEU A 42 3.34 1.91 -13.12
CA LEU A 42 3.47 2.73 -11.92
C LEU A 42 2.71 2.12 -10.72
N GLY A 43 2.92 2.69 -9.52
CA GLY A 43 2.27 2.31 -8.27
C GLY A 43 3.16 1.46 -7.35
N GLY A 44 4.22 0.84 -7.87
CA GLY A 44 5.13 0.03 -7.06
C GLY A 44 4.44 -1.18 -6.44
N ARG A 45 4.38 -1.26 -5.09
CA ARG A 45 3.69 -2.33 -4.37
C ARG A 45 2.16 -2.23 -4.46
N ALA A 46 1.61 -1.03 -4.66
CA ALA A 46 0.19 -0.80 -4.92
C ALA A 46 -0.05 -0.73 -6.44
N SER A 47 -0.13 -1.87 -7.09
CA SER A 47 -0.25 -1.97 -8.55
C SER A 47 -1.17 -3.11 -8.98
N SER A 48 -1.67 -2.99 -10.20
CA SER A 48 -2.44 -4.04 -10.87
C SER A 48 -1.71 -4.47 -12.14
N TYR A 49 -1.94 -5.68 -12.56
CA TYR A 49 -1.38 -6.22 -13.81
C TYR A 49 -2.26 -7.35 -14.35
N GLU A 50 -2.15 -7.63 -15.64
CA GLU A 50 -2.76 -8.80 -16.24
C GLU A 50 -2.05 -10.06 -15.73
N HIS A 51 -2.79 -10.91 -15.01
CA HIS A 51 -2.23 -12.13 -14.44
C HIS A 51 -2.06 -13.20 -15.53
N PRO A 52 -0.84 -13.69 -15.78
CA PRO A 52 -0.54 -14.53 -16.94
C PRO A 52 -1.28 -15.87 -16.95
N GLY A 53 -1.72 -16.38 -15.81
CA GLY A 53 -2.44 -17.64 -15.72
C GLY A 53 -3.95 -17.51 -15.85
N THR A 54 -4.53 -16.33 -15.66
CA THR A 54 -5.99 -16.12 -15.73
C THR A 54 -6.41 -15.19 -16.84
N GLY A 55 -5.49 -14.35 -17.35
CA GLY A 55 -5.80 -13.28 -18.31
C GLY A 55 -6.61 -12.14 -17.71
N GLU A 56 -6.81 -12.13 -16.39
CA GLU A 56 -7.58 -11.11 -15.69
C GLU A 56 -6.65 -10.02 -15.14
N VAL A 57 -7.12 -8.77 -15.11
CA VAL A 57 -6.44 -7.70 -14.39
C VAL A 57 -6.69 -7.86 -12.90
N VAL A 58 -5.65 -8.07 -12.13
CA VAL A 58 -5.71 -8.26 -10.68
C VAL A 58 -4.83 -7.23 -9.97
N ASP A 59 -5.26 -6.79 -8.79
CA ASP A 59 -4.39 -6.04 -7.89
C ASP A 59 -3.39 -6.99 -7.23
N ASN A 60 -2.17 -6.55 -6.97
CA ASN A 60 -1.20 -7.41 -6.27
C ASN A 60 -1.65 -7.73 -4.84
N CYS A 61 -2.47 -6.86 -4.24
CA CYS A 61 -3.26 -7.06 -3.04
C CYS A 61 -4.29 -5.93 -2.94
N GLN A 62 -5.41 -6.14 -2.25
CA GLN A 62 -6.35 -5.05 -1.97
C GLN A 62 -5.70 -3.99 -1.10
N HIS A 63 -5.80 -2.76 -1.53
CA HIS A 63 -5.35 -1.59 -0.79
C HIS A 63 -6.56 -0.78 -0.33
N VAL A 64 -6.60 -0.50 0.96
CA VAL A 64 -7.61 0.37 1.57
C VAL A 64 -6.93 1.55 2.26
N LEU A 65 -7.69 2.63 2.40
CA LEU A 65 -7.25 3.80 3.16
C LEU A 65 -8.35 4.20 4.16
N PHE A 66 -7.98 5.00 5.13
CA PHE A 66 -8.91 5.60 6.06
C PHE A 66 -8.84 7.13 5.99
N ARG A 67 -9.87 7.83 6.46
CA ARG A 67 -9.88 9.31 6.43
C ARG A 67 -8.74 9.96 7.20
N VAL A 68 -8.06 9.23 8.06
CA VAL A 68 -6.82 9.69 8.72
C VAL A 68 -5.63 9.79 7.77
N CYS A 69 -5.68 9.17 6.60
CA CYS A 69 -4.64 9.21 5.58
C CYS A 69 -4.72 10.52 4.77
N THR A 70 -4.52 11.66 5.43
CA THR A 70 -4.77 13.00 4.88
C THR A 70 -3.86 13.34 3.70
N ASN A 71 -2.60 12.90 3.74
CA ASN A 71 -1.65 13.15 2.67
C ASN A 71 -1.91 12.27 1.44
N LEU A 72 -2.35 11.02 1.64
CA LEU A 72 -2.77 10.14 0.55
C LEU A 72 -4.03 10.70 -0.13
N ILE A 73 -5.00 11.21 0.64
CA ILE A 73 -6.21 11.83 0.12
C ILE A 73 -5.87 13.12 -0.65
N GLU A 74 -4.95 13.95 -0.12
CA GLU A 74 -4.46 15.13 -0.84
C GLU A 74 -3.77 14.74 -2.14
N PHE A 75 -2.93 13.70 -2.12
CA PHE A 75 -2.30 13.18 -3.34
C PHE A 75 -3.32 12.70 -4.37
N TYR A 76 -4.38 12.01 -3.96
CA TYR A 76 -5.48 11.61 -4.86
C TYR A 76 -6.22 12.81 -5.45
N ARG A 77 -6.45 13.86 -4.65
CA ARG A 77 -7.05 15.11 -5.13
C ARG A 77 -6.14 15.80 -6.13
N ARG A 78 -4.83 15.89 -5.85
CA ARG A 78 -3.81 16.48 -6.71
C ARG A 78 -3.77 15.84 -8.10
N ILE A 79 -3.82 14.51 -8.16
CA ILE A 79 -3.80 13.77 -9.44
C ILE A 79 -5.20 13.54 -10.05
N GLY A 80 -6.26 14.09 -9.43
CA GLY A 80 -7.63 14.07 -9.95
C GLY A 80 -8.31 12.70 -9.91
N VAL A 81 -8.10 11.91 -8.85
CA VAL A 81 -8.69 10.56 -8.68
C VAL A 81 -9.44 10.38 -7.36
N GLU A 82 -9.68 11.44 -6.59
CA GLU A 82 -10.37 11.34 -5.29
C GLU A 82 -11.80 10.75 -5.46
N ASP A 83 -12.47 11.03 -6.57
CA ASP A 83 -13.79 10.52 -6.92
C ASP A 83 -13.79 9.01 -7.27
N GLN A 84 -12.63 8.42 -7.51
CA GLN A 84 -12.48 6.98 -7.77
C GLN A 84 -12.38 6.15 -6.48
N ILE A 85 -12.53 6.77 -5.31
CA ILE A 85 -12.50 6.09 -4.01
C ILE A 85 -13.92 5.99 -3.47
N ARG A 86 -14.38 4.75 -3.27
CA ARG A 86 -15.65 4.48 -2.57
C ARG A 86 -15.43 4.50 -1.07
N TRP A 87 -16.24 5.25 -0.35
CA TRP A 87 -16.15 5.40 1.09
C TRP A 87 -17.22 4.59 1.81
N TYR A 88 -16.80 3.86 2.85
CA TYR A 88 -17.65 3.02 3.69
C TYR A 88 -17.55 3.48 5.14
N GLU A 89 -18.70 3.69 5.77
CA GLU A 89 -18.81 4.04 7.20
C GLU A 89 -18.97 2.78 8.07
N ASP A 90 -19.51 1.74 7.47
CA ASP A 90 -19.81 0.47 8.09
C ASP A 90 -18.71 -0.55 7.84
N MET A 91 -18.38 -1.31 8.88
CA MET A 91 -17.45 -2.43 8.79
C MET A 91 -18.15 -3.71 9.26
N THR A 92 -18.32 -4.67 8.35
CA THR A 92 -18.97 -5.95 8.63
C THR A 92 -17.95 -6.96 9.14
N PHE A 93 -18.25 -7.61 10.25
CA PHE A 93 -17.49 -8.72 10.83
C PHE A 93 -18.29 -10.00 10.73
N ILE A 94 -17.64 -11.09 10.33
CA ILE A 94 -18.29 -12.41 10.16
C ILE A 94 -17.43 -13.46 10.89
N GLU A 95 -18.08 -14.34 11.66
CA GLU A 95 -17.43 -15.54 12.21
C GLU A 95 -17.82 -16.79 11.39
N PRO A 96 -17.06 -17.90 11.50
CA PRO A 96 -17.42 -19.16 10.85
C PRO A 96 -18.84 -19.59 11.20
N GLY A 97 -19.61 -20.04 10.20
CA GLY A 97 -21.05 -20.28 10.32
C GLY A 97 -21.92 -19.14 9.78
N GLY A 98 -21.30 -17.99 9.38
CA GLY A 98 -21.99 -16.91 8.67
C GLY A 98 -22.69 -15.90 9.58
N ARG A 99 -22.60 -16.04 10.91
CA ARG A 99 -23.12 -15.01 11.83
C ARG A 99 -22.31 -13.72 11.68
N SER A 100 -22.98 -12.60 11.46
CA SER A 100 -22.34 -11.33 11.17
C SER A 100 -22.84 -10.20 12.06
N THR A 101 -22.04 -9.14 12.14
CA THR A 101 -22.39 -7.89 12.81
C THR A 101 -21.71 -6.71 12.14
N VAL A 102 -22.31 -5.53 12.27
CA VAL A 102 -21.78 -4.29 11.69
C VAL A 102 -21.27 -3.38 12.79
N MET A 103 -20.07 -2.87 12.61
CA MET A 103 -19.50 -1.83 13.45
C MET A 103 -19.54 -0.49 12.71
N ARG A 104 -20.21 0.50 13.31
CA ARG A 104 -20.35 1.88 12.77
C ARG A 104 -20.13 2.91 13.84
N ALA A 105 -19.77 4.12 13.43
CA ALA A 105 -19.74 5.26 14.30
C ALA A 105 -21.18 5.74 14.64
N SER A 106 -21.35 6.32 15.82
CA SER A 106 -22.58 6.98 16.25
C SER A 106 -22.35 8.49 16.39
N ALA A 107 -23.39 9.23 16.70
CA ALA A 107 -23.32 10.68 16.94
C ALA A 107 -22.60 11.06 18.24
N LEU A 108 -22.18 10.11 19.06
CA LEU A 108 -21.42 10.40 20.29
C LEU A 108 -20.05 11.05 19.96
N PRO A 109 -19.56 11.94 20.81
CA PRO A 109 -18.25 12.56 20.60
C PRO A 109 -17.12 11.53 20.69
N ALA A 110 -16.04 11.75 19.92
CA ALA A 110 -14.83 10.91 20.02
C ALA A 110 -14.25 10.98 21.46
N PRO A 111 -13.77 9.85 22.01
CA PRO A 111 -13.64 8.52 21.42
C PRO A 111 -14.87 7.61 21.57
N LEU A 112 -15.99 8.10 22.12
CA LEU A 112 -17.18 7.31 22.46
C LEU A 112 -18.06 6.97 21.25
N HIS A 113 -17.78 7.52 20.08
CA HIS A 113 -18.58 7.33 18.86
C HIS A 113 -18.74 5.86 18.43
N THR A 114 -17.83 4.97 18.83
CA THR A 114 -17.93 3.54 18.54
C THR A 114 -18.57 2.72 19.65
N ALA A 115 -18.77 3.30 20.84
CA ALA A 115 -19.22 2.57 22.02
C ALA A 115 -20.56 1.84 21.83
N PRO A 116 -21.59 2.41 21.17
CA PRO A 116 -22.86 1.69 20.98
C PRO A 116 -22.71 0.43 20.13
N SER A 117 -21.95 0.47 19.02
CA SER A 117 -21.69 -0.70 18.19
C SER A 117 -20.80 -1.71 18.90
N PHE A 118 -19.78 -1.24 19.61
CA PHE A 118 -18.88 -2.08 20.40
C PHE A 118 -19.62 -2.81 21.52
N LEU A 119 -20.52 -2.14 22.27
CA LEU A 119 -21.31 -2.78 23.31
C LEU A 119 -22.26 -3.84 22.76
N ARG A 120 -22.79 -3.67 21.54
CA ARG A 120 -23.64 -4.64 20.85
C ARG A 120 -22.85 -5.72 20.12
N PHE A 121 -21.52 -5.64 20.02
CA PHE A 121 -20.70 -6.59 19.29
C PHE A 121 -20.83 -8.00 19.92
N PRO A 122 -21.43 -8.98 19.20
CA PRO A 122 -21.87 -10.22 19.83
C PRO A 122 -20.74 -11.24 20.03
N PHE A 123 -19.56 -11.00 19.44
CA PHE A 123 -18.43 -11.93 19.44
C PHE A 123 -17.49 -11.73 20.64
N LEU A 124 -17.81 -10.77 21.53
CA LEU A 124 -17.06 -10.43 22.74
C LEU A 124 -17.97 -10.46 23.96
N SER A 125 -17.54 -11.06 25.05
CA SER A 125 -18.20 -11.01 26.34
C SER A 125 -18.05 -9.63 27.00
N MET A 126 -18.84 -9.33 28.02
CA MET A 126 -18.69 -8.08 28.79
C MET A 126 -17.31 -7.98 29.45
N LYS A 127 -16.71 -9.10 29.88
CA LYS A 127 -15.35 -9.15 30.42
C LYS A 127 -14.33 -8.68 29.37
N ASP A 128 -14.45 -9.18 28.13
CA ASP A 128 -13.59 -8.79 27.01
C ASP A 128 -13.74 -7.29 26.70
N LYS A 129 -14.96 -6.79 26.64
CA LYS A 129 -15.27 -5.38 26.37
C LYS A 129 -14.68 -4.43 27.41
N VAL A 130 -14.74 -4.79 28.69
CA VAL A 130 -14.14 -4.01 29.77
C VAL A 130 -12.61 -4.04 29.66
N ALA A 131 -12.01 -5.19 29.39
CA ALA A 131 -10.56 -5.32 29.21
C ALA A 131 -10.08 -4.44 28.03
N ILE A 132 -10.74 -4.54 26.89
CA ILE A 132 -10.44 -3.75 25.68
C ILE A 132 -10.59 -2.25 25.95
N SER A 133 -11.67 -1.83 26.63
CA SER A 133 -11.91 -0.39 26.93
C SER A 133 -10.80 0.19 27.79
N ARG A 134 -10.31 -0.54 28.81
CA ARG A 134 -9.17 -0.13 29.64
C ARG A 134 -7.89 -0.01 28.81
N ALA A 135 -7.66 -0.99 27.93
CA ALA A 135 -6.49 -0.99 27.04
C ALA A 135 -6.52 0.18 26.03
N ILE A 136 -7.68 0.47 25.41
CA ILE A 136 -7.84 1.64 24.54
C ILE A 136 -7.51 2.93 25.32
N GLY A 137 -7.98 3.07 26.55
CA GLY A 137 -7.67 4.22 27.40
C GLY A 137 -6.16 4.35 27.64
N ALA A 138 -5.49 3.25 28.02
CA ALA A 138 -4.04 3.24 28.23
C ALA A 138 -3.25 3.59 26.95
N LEU A 139 -3.62 3.01 25.79
CA LEU A 139 -2.97 3.29 24.51
C LEU A 139 -3.22 4.72 24.01
N THR A 140 -4.38 5.30 24.32
CA THR A 140 -4.69 6.70 23.97
C THR A 140 -3.79 7.66 24.72
N LEU A 141 -3.46 7.34 25.98
CA LEU A 141 -2.56 8.14 26.83
C LEU A 141 -1.08 7.85 26.61
N PHE A 142 -0.75 6.85 25.78
CA PHE A 142 0.65 6.46 25.49
C PHE A 142 1.34 7.56 24.66
N PRO A 143 2.51 8.10 25.10
CA PRO A 143 3.19 9.20 24.39
C PRO A 143 3.60 8.81 22.97
N PRO A 144 3.38 9.66 21.95
CA PRO A 144 3.71 9.35 20.55
C PRO A 144 5.18 9.10 20.26
N SER A 145 6.08 9.70 21.05
CA SER A 145 7.51 9.77 20.77
C SER A 145 8.40 9.13 21.82
N ASP A 146 7.84 8.46 22.81
CA ASP A 146 8.67 7.91 23.88
C ASP A 146 9.24 6.54 23.49
N VAL A 147 10.37 6.57 22.76
CA VAL A 147 11.15 5.37 22.40
C VAL A 147 11.52 4.54 23.64
N ARG A 148 11.59 5.16 24.84
CA ARG A 148 11.90 4.47 26.10
C ARG A 148 10.75 3.60 26.60
N HIS A 149 9.50 3.90 26.25
CA HIS A 149 8.34 3.08 26.59
C HIS A 149 8.20 1.84 25.70
N ASP A 150 8.87 1.81 24.54
CA ASP A 150 8.89 0.66 23.63
C ASP A 150 9.91 -0.43 24.07
N ALA A 151 10.44 -0.33 25.25
CA ALA A 151 11.40 -1.13 26.04
C ALA A 151 11.66 -2.60 25.55
N GLY A 152 11.71 -2.85 24.24
CA GLY A 152 11.90 -4.17 23.65
C GLY A 152 10.69 -5.11 23.75
N LYS A 153 9.54 -4.63 24.24
CA LYS A 153 8.33 -5.45 24.41
C LYS A 153 7.42 -5.40 23.18
N SER A 154 6.87 -6.57 22.85
CA SER A 154 5.83 -6.66 21.83
C SER A 154 4.45 -6.25 22.38
N PHE A 155 3.54 -5.94 21.45
CA PHE A 155 2.15 -5.65 21.80
C PHE A 155 1.45 -6.84 22.46
N LEU A 156 1.77 -8.08 22.09
CA LEU A 156 1.23 -9.27 22.75
C LEU A 156 1.66 -9.37 24.21
N GLN A 157 2.94 -9.10 24.52
CA GLN A 157 3.42 -9.05 25.91
C GLN A 157 2.70 -7.96 26.70
N TRP A 158 2.52 -6.78 26.11
CA TRP A 158 1.75 -5.68 26.69
C TRP A 158 0.29 -6.08 26.95
N CYS A 159 -0.37 -6.81 26.03
CA CYS A 159 -1.72 -7.35 26.23
C CYS A 159 -1.80 -8.26 27.48
N CYS A 160 -0.81 -9.15 27.67
CA CYS A 160 -0.76 -10.01 28.85
C CYS A 160 -0.61 -9.21 30.14
N GLU A 161 0.28 -8.22 30.17
CA GLU A 161 0.49 -7.32 31.32
C GLU A 161 -0.76 -6.48 31.65
N HIS A 162 -1.55 -6.13 30.64
CA HIS A 162 -2.80 -5.38 30.76
C HIS A 162 -4.05 -6.28 30.82
N HIS A 163 -3.87 -7.54 31.20
CA HIS A 163 -4.93 -8.50 31.45
C HIS A 163 -5.97 -8.62 30.32
N GLN A 164 -5.50 -8.53 29.07
CA GLN A 164 -6.36 -8.81 27.93
C GLN A 164 -6.73 -10.30 27.89
N THR A 165 -7.99 -10.60 27.63
CA THR A 165 -8.44 -11.99 27.47
C THR A 165 -7.99 -12.53 26.11
N GLN A 166 -7.87 -13.85 25.98
CA GLN A 166 -7.52 -14.47 24.70
C GLN A 166 -8.54 -14.11 23.60
N THR A 167 -9.83 -14.09 23.94
CA THR A 167 -10.90 -13.68 22.99
C THR A 167 -10.72 -12.22 22.53
N ALA A 168 -10.35 -11.30 23.45
CA ALA A 168 -10.07 -9.92 23.08
C ALA A 168 -8.86 -9.82 22.14
N ILE A 169 -7.81 -10.61 22.39
CA ILE A 169 -6.62 -10.67 21.54
C ILE A 169 -7.00 -11.18 20.15
N ASP A 170 -7.70 -12.31 20.04
CA ASP A 170 -7.95 -12.98 18.77
C ASP A 170 -9.03 -12.28 17.93
N ARG A 171 -10.11 -11.73 18.57
CA ARG A 171 -11.28 -11.21 17.87
C ARG A 171 -11.38 -9.67 17.83
N PHE A 172 -10.47 -8.96 18.50
CA PHE A 172 -10.41 -7.51 18.47
C PHE A 172 -9.04 -6.99 18.07
N TRP A 173 -7.99 -7.27 18.85
CA TRP A 173 -6.67 -6.71 18.61
C TRP A 173 -6.02 -7.27 17.34
N LYS A 174 -6.07 -8.59 17.14
CA LYS A 174 -5.48 -9.24 15.98
C LYS A 174 -6.08 -8.76 14.65
N PRO A 175 -7.42 -8.78 14.44
CA PRO A 175 -8.01 -8.30 13.19
C PRO A 175 -7.65 -6.84 12.87
N ILE A 176 -7.56 -5.97 13.87
CA ILE A 176 -7.28 -4.55 13.67
C ILE A 176 -5.78 -4.33 13.41
N LEU A 177 -4.91 -4.79 14.31
CA LEU A 177 -3.49 -4.45 14.26
C LEU A 177 -2.72 -5.22 13.21
N VAL A 178 -3.02 -6.51 13.00
CA VAL A 178 -2.37 -7.30 11.95
C VAL A 178 -2.76 -6.77 10.57
N SER A 179 -4.01 -6.36 10.37
CA SER A 179 -4.43 -5.74 9.10
C SER A 179 -3.78 -4.37 8.87
N ALA A 180 -3.66 -3.55 9.91
CA ALA A 180 -3.11 -2.20 9.80
C ALA A 180 -1.57 -2.17 9.67
N LEU A 181 -0.87 -3.10 10.32
CA LEU A 181 0.59 -3.10 10.47
C LEU A 181 1.28 -4.26 9.75
N SER A 182 0.49 -5.21 9.21
CA SER A 182 0.95 -6.40 8.47
C SER A 182 2.02 -7.22 9.20
N GLU A 183 1.92 -7.33 10.56
CA GLU A 183 2.83 -8.10 11.38
C GLU A 183 2.05 -8.79 12.52
N ASP A 184 2.60 -9.86 13.09
CA ASP A 184 2.02 -10.59 14.21
C ASP A 184 2.13 -9.79 15.52
N LEU A 185 1.16 -9.96 16.43
CA LEU A 185 1.08 -9.19 17.68
C LEU A 185 2.29 -9.39 18.62
N ASP A 186 2.96 -10.54 18.55
CA ASP A 186 4.18 -10.86 19.30
C ASP A 186 5.42 -10.12 18.76
N ARG A 187 5.28 -9.46 17.61
CA ARG A 187 6.35 -8.69 16.97
C ARG A 187 6.00 -7.21 16.77
N ILE A 188 4.74 -6.84 16.82
CA ILE A 188 4.31 -5.42 16.72
C ILE A 188 4.80 -4.64 17.94
N SER A 189 5.39 -3.47 17.72
CA SER A 189 5.77 -2.53 18.78
C SER A 189 4.54 -1.90 19.44
N ILE A 190 4.66 -1.57 20.72
CA ILE A 190 3.58 -0.89 21.46
C ILE A 190 3.31 0.50 20.85
N SER A 191 4.35 1.22 20.46
CA SER A 191 4.24 2.55 19.85
C SER A 191 3.43 2.53 18.56
N SER A 192 3.69 1.55 17.66
CA SER A 192 2.92 1.38 16.43
C SER A 192 1.46 1.01 16.69
N ALA A 193 1.20 0.11 17.65
CA ALA A 193 -0.15 -0.25 18.05
C ALA A 193 -0.92 0.94 18.66
N ALA A 194 -0.27 1.69 19.56
CA ALA A 194 -0.85 2.90 20.17
C ALA A 194 -1.18 3.96 19.12
N GLN A 195 -0.32 4.13 18.11
CA GLN A 195 -0.59 5.04 16.99
C GLN A 195 -1.86 4.65 16.24
N VAL A 196 -2.01 3.37 15.84
CA VAL A 196 -3.21 2.89 15.13
C VAL A 196 -4.47 3.16 15.97
N VAL A 197 -4.42 2.89 17.28
CA VAL A 197 -5.55 3.13 18.19
C VAL A 197 -5.88 4.61 18.28
N ARG A 198 -4.89 5.47 18.53
CA ARG A 198 -5.11 6.92 18.63
C ARG A 198 -5.69 7.52 17.35
N GLU A 199 -5.08 7.17 16.19
CA GLU A 199 -5.57 7.67 14.91
C GLU A 199 -7.01 7.25 14.64
N SER A 200 -7.38 6.00 14.94
CA SER A 200 -8.75 5.51 14.76
C SER A 200 -9.77 6.13 15.74
N MET A 201 -9.31 6.65 16.87
CA MET A 201 -10.18 7.26 17.89
C MET A 201 -10.28 8.78 17.78
N LYS A 202 -9.46 9.45 16.95
CA LYS A 202 -9.42 10.91 16.81
C LYS A 202 -10.78 11.56 16.47
N SER A 203 -11.55 10.92 15.60
CA SER A 203 -12.85 11.43 15.17
C SER A 203 -13.74 10.30 14.62
N PRO A 204 -15.08 10.49 14.53
CA PRO A 204 -15.94 9.53 13.84
C PRO A 204 -15.52 9.28 12.38
N ALA A 205 -15.12 10.34 11.68
CA ALA A 205 -14.66 10.25 10.28
C ALA A 205 -13.37 9.44 10.12
N ALA A 206 -12.51 9.35 11.14
CA ALA A 206 -11.25 8.61 11.11
C ALA A 206 -11.42 7.15 10.66
N ARG A 207 -12.59 6.56 10.88
CA ARG A 207 -12.90 5.16 10.61
C ARG A 207 -13.54 4.91 9.25
N HIS A 208 -13.86 5.95 8.48
CA HIS A 208 -14.38 5.76 7.14
C HIS A 208 -13.30 5.12 6.27
N MET A 209 -13.61 3.93 5.76
CA MET A 209 -12.70 3.15 4.92
C MET A 209 -12.92 3.51 3.45
N GLY A 210 -11.86 3.89 2.75
CA GLY A 210 -11.85 4.13 1.31
C GLY A 210 -11.32 2.92 0.57
N VAL A 211 -12.00 2.54 -0.51
CA VAL A 211 -11.61 1.45 -1.39
C VAL A 211 -11.56 1.96 -2.82
N PRO A 212 -10.45 1.79 -3.57
CA PRO A 212 -10.38 2.14 -4.98
C PRO A 212 -11.43 1.39 -5.81
N ALA A 213 -12.15 2.11 -6.66
CA ALA A 213 -13.20 1.58 -7.54
C ALA A 213 -12.71 1.25 -8.95
N ILE A 214 -11.43 1.46 -9.21
CA ILE A 214 -10.71 1.10 -10.45
C ILE A 214 -9.42 0.37 -10.11
N PRO A 215 -8.80 -0.37 -11.05
CA PRO A 215 -7.50 -1.02 -10.83
C PRO A 215 -6.43 -0.02 -10.37
N LEU A 216 -5.58 -0.44 -9.42
CA LEU A 216 -4.57 0.43 -8.80
C LEU A 216 -3.60 1.06 -9.81
N THR A 217 -3.17 0.30 -10.82
CA THR A 217 -2.27 0.83 -11.86
C THR A 217 -2.95 1.92 -12.68
N GLU A 218 -4.25 1.79 -12.98
CA GLU A 218 -5.02 2.82 -13.66
C GLU A 218 -5.13 4.09 -12.79
N LEU A 219 -5.36 3.92 -11.49
CA LEU A 219 -5.40 5.00 -10.52
C LEU A 219 -4.06 5.78 -10.51
N TYR A 220 -2.92 5.08 -10.43
CA TYR A 220 -1.61 5.72 -10.31
C TYR A 220 -1.00 6.17 -11.65
N ASN A 221 -1.48 5.69 -12.79
CA ASN A 221 -1.11 6.24 -14.09
C ASN A 221 -1.48 7.71 -14.22
N ARG A 222 -2.53 8.18 -13.51
CA ARG A 222 -2.90 9.60 -13.45
C ARG A 222 -1.80 10.48 -12.86
N ALA A 223 -0.98 9.96 -11.94
CA ALA A 223 0.20 10.68 -11.47
C ALA A 223 1.25 10.84 -12.59
N GLY A 224 1.43 9.80 -13.43
CA GLY A 224 2.27 9.89 -14.61
C GLY A 224 1.80 10.97 -15.59
N ASP A 225 0.50 11.03 -15.85
CA ASP A 225 -0.11 12.05 -16.72
C ASP A 225 0.07 13.45 -16.12
N TYR A 226 -0.13 13.59 -14.81
CA TYR A 226 0.07 14.83 -14.06
C TYR A 226 1.51 15.36 -14.18
N ILE A 227 2.50 14.48 -14.06
CA ILE A 227 3.92 14.81 -14.18
C ILE A 227 4.25 15.22 -15.62
N ARG A 228 3.80 14.47 -16.63
CA ARG A 228 4.02 14.78 -18.06
C ARG A 228 3.40 16.13 -18.47
N ALA A 229 2.21 16.43 -17.97
CA ALA A 229 1.53 17.72 -18.24
C ALA A 229 2.34 18.92 -17.71
N ARG A 230 3.31 18.70 -16.80
CA ARG A 230 4.21 19.73 -16.25
C ARG A 230 5.63 19.66 -16.81
N GLY A 231 5.82 18.97 -17.93
CA GLY A 231 7.12 18.84 -18.61
C GLY A 231 8.07 17.81 -17.97
N GLY A 232 7.56 16.99 -17.06
CA GLY A 232 8.32 15.86 -16.51
C GLY A 232 8.26 14.61 -17.39
N GLU A 233 9.10 13.64 -17.09
CA GLU A 233 9.26 12.41 -17.85
C GLU A 233 9.06 11.16 -16.95
N ILE A 234 8.45 10.12 -17.50
CA ILE A 234 8.32 8.79 -16.88
C ILE A 234 9.01 7.77 -17.78
N ARG A 235 10.02 7.11 -17.26
CA ARG A 235 10.74 6.02 -17.94
C ARG A 235 10.49 4.71 -17.19
N LEU A 236 9.57 3.94 -17.75
CA LEU A 236 9.27 2.58 -17.30
C LEU A 236 10.36 1.61 -17.77
N ARG A 237 10.44 0.41 -17.17
CA ARG A 237 11.44 -0.63 -17.47
C ARG A 237 12.88 -0.15 -17.31
N THR A 238 13.09 0.96 -16.61
CA THR A 238 14.42 1.55 -16.40
C THR A 238 14.78 1.45 -14.91
N SER A 239 15.90 0.82 -14.63
CA SER A 239 16.42 0.57 -13.29
C SER A 239 17.60 1.48 -12.99
N LEU A 240 17.60 2.12 -11.80
CA LEU A 240 18.81 2.72 -11.25
C LEU A 240 19.70 1.61 -10.68
N GLU A 241 20.91 1.47 -11.17
CA GLU A 241 21.87 0.47 -10.71
C GLU A 241 22.84 1.05 -9.66
N SER A 242 23.29 2.28 -9.87
CA SER A 242 24.16 3.01 -8.95
C SER A 242 24.10 4.51 -9.19
N PHE A 243 24.67 5.27 -8.28
CA PHE A 243 24.86 6.71 -8.47
C PHE A 243 26.24 7.13 -7.97
N CYS A 244 26.75 8.24 -8.49
CA CYS A 244 27.96 8.89 -8.02
C CYS A 244 27.64 10.33 -7.61
N SER A 245 27.91 10.65 -6.36
CA SER A 245 27.79 11.99 -5.80
C SER A 245 28.95 12.20 -4.83
N LYS A 246 29.57 13.38 -4.86
CA LYS A 246 30.62 13.68 -3.89
C LYS A 246 30.00 14.07 -2.55
N PRO A 247 30.66 13.73 -1.42
CA PRO A 247 30.21 14.12 -0.09
C PRO A 247 30.22 15.64 0.12
N PHE A 248 29.70 16.10 1.24
CA PHE A 248 29.49 17.50 1.66
C PHE A 248 30.64 18.48 1.41
N CYS A 249 31.89 18.01 1.40
CA CYS A 249 33.07 18.86 1.33
C CYS A 249 33.55 19.23 -0.08
N ALA A 250 32.95 18.66 -1.12
CA ALA A 250 33.26 18.98 -2.50
C ALA A 250 31.97 19.34 -3.23
N GLN A 251 31.87 20.58 -3.74
CA GLN A 251 30.71 21.02 -4.51
C GLN A 251 30.62 20.26 -5.86
N PRO A 252 29.87 19.15 -5.98
CA PRO A 252 29.57 18.61 -7.29
C PRO A 252 28.47 19.47 -7.90
N SER A 253 28.61 19.82 -9.15
CA SER A 253 27.55 20.51 -9.89
C SER A 253 26.32 19.61 -10.10
N GLN A 254 26.48 18.27 -10.16
CA GLN A 254 25.43 17.30 -10.50
C GLN A 254 25.68 15.92 -9.88
N VAL A 255 24.60 15.12 -9.78
CA VAL A 255 24.62 13.69 -9.44
C VAL A 255 24.59 12.88 -10.73
N LYS A 256 25.55 11.97 -10.90
CA LYS A 256 25.56 11.02 -12.01
C LYS A 256 24.81 9.76 -11.60
N VAL A 257 23.89 9.33 -12.44
CA VAL A 257 23.09 8.11 -12.27
C VAL A 257 23.42 7.10 -13.36
N HIS A 258 23.64 5.85 -12.96
CA HIS A 258 23.84 4.73 -13.88
C HIS A 258 22.55 3.96 -13.98
N LEU A 259 22.00 3.92 -15.18
CA LEU A 259 20.69 3.35 -15.49
C LEU A 259 20.84 2.14 -16.39
N THR A 260 19.96 1.17 -16.24
CA THR A 260 19.82 0.05 -17.17
C THR A 260 18.39 -0.02 -17.68
N ASP A 261 18.22 0.05 -18.99
CA ASP A 261 16.98 -0.30 -19.65
C ASP A 261 16.81 -1.82 -19.62
N LYS A 262 15.67 -2.29 -19.14
CA LYS A 262 15.40 -3.73 -18.98
C LYS A 262 14.94 -4.40 -20.28
N GLU A 263 14.52 -3.63 -21.27
CA GLU A 263 14.03 -4.13 -22.55
C GLU A 263 15.21 -4.46 -23.48
N ASP A 264 16.07 -3.49 -23.74
CA ASP A 264 17.23 -3.63 -24.62
C ASP A 264 18.55 -3.90 -23.87
N LYS A 265 18.54 -3.94 -22.54
CA LYS A 265 19.68 -4.14 -21.64
C LYS A 265 20.80 -3.10 -21.84
N THR A 266 20.46 -1.92 -22.34
CA THR A 266 21.43 -0.84 -22.52
C THR A 266 21.71 -0.13 -21.20
N ALA A 267 23.00 0.08 -20.92
CA ALA A 267 23.45 0.89 -19.79
C ALA A 267 23.66 2.34 -20.25
N LYS A 268 23.17 3.30 -19.46
CA LYS A 268 23.30 4.74 -19.74
C LYS A 268 23.76 5.47 -18.47
N GLU A 269 24.61 6.47 -18.66
CA GLU A 269 24.97 7.42 -17.61
C GLU A 269 24.30 8.77 -17.92
N GLU A 270 23.58 9.32 -16.95
CA GLU A 270 22.94 10.63 -17.05
C GLU A 270 23.26 11.46 -15.82
N SER A 271 23.19 12.79 -15.97
CA SER A 271 23.49 13.74 -14.88
C SER A 271 22.26 14.58 -14.54
N PHE A 272 22.00 14.73 -13.23
CA PHE A 272 20.89 15.52 -12.70
C PHE A 272 21.39 16.43 -11.57
N ASP A 273 20.69 17.54 -11.36
CA ASP A 273 21.02 18.43 -10.24
C ASP A 273 20.74 17.79 -8.89
N TYR A 274 19.71 16.94 -8.82
CA TYR A 274 19.29 16.23 -7.60
C TYR A 274 18.82 14.79 -7.91
N LEU A 275 18.88 13.93 -6.86
CA LEU A 275 18.40 12.55 -6.90
C LEU A 275 17.53 12.26 -5.68
N ILE A 276 16.33 11.66 -5.91
CA ILE A 276 15.53 11.04 -4.86
C ILE A 276 15.57 9.53 -5.04
N LEU A 277 15.99 8.82 -4.00
CA LEU A 277 15.98 7.35 -3.92
C LEU A 277 14.67 6.91 -3.27
N ALA A 278 13.62 6.72 -4.07
CA ALA A 278 12.30 6.27 -3.64
C ALA A 278 12.18 4.73 -3.75
N LEU A 279 13.17 4.04 -3.22
CA LEU A 279 13.36 2.60 -3.33
C LEU A 279 12.99 1.87 -2.03
N PRO A 280 12.52 0.61 -2.08
CA PRO A 280 12.42 -0.23 -0.90
C PRO A 280 13.77 -0.37 -0.20
N PHE A 281 13.77 -0.48 1.14
CA PHE A 281 15.01 -0.54 1.95
C PHE A 281 15.97 -1.65 1.50
N ASN A 282 15.45 -2.82 1.12
CA ASN A 282 16.25 -3.96 0.63
C ASN A 282 16.86 -3.72 -0.78
N THR A 283 16.23 -2.89 -1.60
CA THR A 283 16.77 -2.49 -2.91
C THR A 283 17.79 -1.38 -2.74
N LEU A 284 17.54 -0.42 -1.83
CA LEU A 284 18.45 0.70 -1.56
C LEU A 284 19.85 0.21 -1.19
N VAL A 285 19.97 -0.81 -0.34
CA VAL A 285 21.27 -1.40 0.04
C VAL A 285 22.15 -1.75 -1.17
N ARG A 286 21.54 -2.19 -2.28
CA ARG A 286 22.26 -2.60 -3.49
C ARG A 286 22.74 -1.41 -4.33
N VAL A 287 22.02 -0.29 -4.26
CA VAL A 287 22.28 0.91 -5.08
C VAL A 287 23.26 1.85 -4.39
N LEU A 288 23.35 1.82 -3.05
CA LEU A 288 24.26 2.66 -2.29
C LEU A 288 25.73 2.38 -2.69
N PRO A 289 26.55 3.45 -2.91
CA PRO A 289 27.97 3.28 -3.20
C PRO A 289 28.71 2.59 -2.04
N GLN A 290 29.79 1.88 -2.35
CA GLN A 290 30.63 1.20 -1.34
C GLN A 290 31.66 2.21 -0.77
N THR A 291 31.18 3.14 0.05
CA THR A 291 31.98 4.21 0.65
C THR A 291 31.68 4.35 2.15
N SER A 292 32.57 5.00 2.89
CA SER A 292 32.40 5.26 4.33
C SER A 292 31.11 6.02 4.66
N GLU A 293 30.70 6.92 3.78
CA GLU A 293 29.49 7.74 3.96
C GLU A 293 28.21 6.90 3.94
N SER A 294 28.21 5.81 3.16
CA SER A 294 27.06 4.93 3.07
C SER A 294 27.00 3.87 4.18
N GLU A 295 28.08 3.69 4.93
CA GLU A 295 28.17 2.64 5.95
C GLU A 295 27.13 2.83 7.07
N SER A 296 26.97 4.06 7.56
CA SER A 296 25.96 4.39 8.56
C SER A 296 24.53 4.09 8.05
N LEU A 297 24.23 4.45 6.79
CA LEU A 297 22.92 4.14 6.19
C LEU A 297 22.71 2.62 6.10
N ARG A 298 23.74 1.89 5.63
CA ARG A 298 23.69 0.42 5.52
C ARG A 298 23.42 -0.22 6.88
N GLN A 299 24.10 0.25 7.92
CA GLN A 299 23.93 -0.27 9.28
C GLN A 299 22.48 -0.07 9.77
N HIS A 300 21.87 1.10 9.57
CA HIS A 300 20.46 1.32 9.89
C HIS A 300 19.54 0.35 9.12
N LEU A 301 19.81 0.12 7.83
CA LEU A 301 18.99 -0.74 6.97
C LEU A 301 19.05 -2.22 7.37
N THR A 302 20.09 -2.70 8.07
CA THR A 302 20.16 -4.09 8.56
C THR A 302 19.10 -4.41 9.61
N HIS A 303 18.54 -3.40 10.25
CA HIS A 303 17.48 -3.57 11.25
C HIS A 303 16.09 -3.81 10.65
N PHE A 304 15.94 -3.61 9.35
CA PHE A 304 14.64 -3.81 8.69
C PHE A 304 14.46 -5.25 8.25
N GLU A 305 13.30 -5.80 8.56
CA GLU A 305 12.84 -7.10 8.06
C GLU A 305 11.56 -6.90 7.24
N SER A 306 11.42 -7.66 6.16
CA SER A 306 10.19 -7.64 5.36
C SER A 306 9.11 -8.49 5.99
N CYS A 307 7.86 -8.05 5.86
CA CYS A 307 6.69 -8.84 6.22
C CYS A 307 5.81 -9.09 4.99
N PRO A 308 5.39 -10.35 4.74
CA PRO A 308 4.63 -10.71 3.56
C PRO A 308 3.13 -10.47 3.72
N ILE A 309 2.48 -10.21 2.57
CA ILE A 309 1.02 -10.22 2.41
C ILE A 309 0.68 -11.15 1.26
N THR A 310 -0.39 -11.94 1.42
CA THR A 310 -0.91 -12.82 0.36
C THR A 310 -2.28 -12.37 -0.06
N GLY A 311 -2.44 -12.04 -1.34
CA GLY A 311 -3.72 -11.82 -2.03
C GLY A 311 -4.18 -13.12 -2.69
N ILE A 312 -5.44 -13.46 -2.53
CA ILE A 312 -6.05 -14.67 -3.12
C ILE A 312 -7.28 -14.22 -3.90
N HIS A 313 -7.28 -14.45 -5.19
CA HIS A 313 -8.33 -14.06 -6.12
C HIS A 313 -9.13 -15.29 -6.53
N LEU A 314 -10.46 -15.25 -6.35
CA LEU A 314 -11.37 -16.37 -6.65
C LEU A 314 -12.54 -15.87 -7.50
N TRP A 315 -12.83 -16.57 -8.60
CA TRP A 315 -13.94 -16.29 -9.51
C TRP A 315 -14.94 -17.46 -9.46
N PHE A 316 -16.20 -17.14 -9.17
CA PHE A 316 -17.28 -18.11 -9.06
C PHE A 316 -18.33 -17.95 -10.16
N ASP A 317 -19.06 -19.02 -10.45
CA ASP A 317 -20.14 -19.08 -11.42
C ASP A 317 -21.42 -18.33 -10.98
N ARG A 318 -21.53 -17.99 -9.69
CA ARG A 318 -22.68 -17.33 -9.08
C ARG A 318 -22.29 -16.37 -7.97
N GLU A 319 -23.22 -15.50 -7.59
CA GLU A 319 -23.00 -14.59 -6.47
C GLU A 319 -22.93 -15.36 -5.15
N ILE A 320 -21.86 -15.17 -4.38
CA ILE A 320 -21.64 -15.85 -3.10
C ILE A 320 -21.96 -14.96 -1.90
N SER A 321 -22.03 -13.64 -2.06
CA SER A 321 -22.31 -12.68 -1.01
C SER A 321 -22.78 -11.35 -1.58
N GLY A 322 -23.77 -10.73 -0.95
CA GLY A 322 -24.20 -9.35 -1.23
C GLY A 322 -23.35 -8.27 -0.54
N LEU A 323 -22.27 -8.63 0.17
CA LEU A 323 -21.40 -7.70 0.86
C LEU A 323 -20.28 -7.21 -0.07
N ASP A 324 -19.97 -5.92 -0.01
CA ASP A 324 -18.84 -5.34 -0.73
C ASP A 324 -17.50 -5.69 -0.09
N HIS A 325 -17.49 -5.81 1.24
CA HIS A 325 -16.32 -6.24 2.02
C HIS A 325 -16.72 -6.83 3.37
N ALA A 326 -15.83 -7.63 3.97
CA ALA A 326 -16.00 -8.15 5.32
C ALA A 326 -14.67 -8.48 5.99
N VAL A 327 -14.61 -8.29 7.32
CA VAL A 327 -13.57 -8.83 8.21
C VAL A 327 -13.98 -10.24 8.60
N LEU A 328 -13.09 -11.20 8.39
CA LEU A 328 -13.31 -12.62 8.65
C LEU A 328 -12.57 -13.02 9.93
N LEU A 329 -13.32 -13.52 10.91
CA LEU A 329 -12.79 -13.84 12.24
C LEU A 329 -12.37 -15.32 12.34
N ASP A 330 -11.39 -15.60 13.20
CA ASP A 330 -10.99 -16.95 13.63
C ASP A 330 -10.47 -17.87 12.51
N ARG A 331 -10.05 -17.32 11.39
CA ARG A 331 -9.49 -18.07 10.27
C ARG A 331 -8.21 -17.42 9.74
N THR A 332 -7.57 -18.09 8.79
CA THR A 332 -6.34 -17.59 8.15
C THR A 332 -6.63 -16.37 7.28
N VAL A 333 -7.70 -16.44 6.49
CA VAL A 333 -8.18 -15.32 5.67
C VAL A 333 -8.79 -14.26 6.57
N GLN A 334 -8.30 -13.02 6.48
CA GLN A 334 -8.68 -11.93 7.39
C GLN A 334 -9.70 -10.99 6.78
N TRP A 335 -9.67 -10.80 5.46
CA TRP A 335 -10.57 -9.89 4.75
C TRP A 335 -11.08 -10.50 3.45
N MET A 336 -12.31 -10.16 3.11
CA MET A 336 -12.91 -10.39 1.80
C MET A 336 -13.33 -9.07 1.19
N PHE A 337 -12.99 -8.87 -0.09
CA PHE A 337 -13.44 -7.77 -0.93
C PHE A 337 -14.10 -8.33 -2.19
N HIS A 338 -15.34 -7.90 -2.46
CA HIS A 338 -16.12 -8.38 -3.60
C HIS A 338 -15.84 -7.52 -4.82
N LYS A 339 -14.80 -7.86 -5.58
CA LYS A 339 -14.28 -7.04 -6.70
C LYS A 339 -15.32 -6.79 -7.80
N SER A 340 -16.18 -7.76 -8.12
CA SER A 340 -17.27 -7.56 -9.09
C SER A 340 -18.25 -6.45 -8.68
N ARG A 341 -18.37 -6.16 -7.39
CA ARG A 341 -19.23 -5.10 -6.86
C ARG A 341 -18.47 -3.78 -6.66
N LEU A 342 -17.18 -3.86 -6.34
CA LEU A 342 -16.32 -2.73 -6.04
C LEU A 342 -15.84 -2.01 -7.30
N LEU A 343 -15.42 -2.76 -8.32
CA LEU A 343 -14.87 -2.19 -9.54
C LEU A 343 -15.98 -1.62 -10.43
N ILE A 344 -15.76 -0.43 -10.97
CA ILE A 344 -16.64 0.16 -11.98
C ILE A 344 -16.36 -0.54 -13.31
N THR A 345 -17.30 -1.36 -13.78
CA THR A 345 -17.20 -1.93 -15.12
C THR A 345 -17.39 -0.84 -16.18
N ARG A 346 -16.47 -0.76 -17.14
CA ARG A 346 -16.51 0.22 -18.25
C ARG A 346 -17.75 0.12 -19.17
N SER A 347 -18.56 -0.94 -19.05
CA SER A 347 -19.75 -1.18 -19.87
C SER A 347 -20.92 -0.23 -19.63
N GLY A 348 -20.88 0.66 -18.63
CA GLY A 348 -21.96 1.58 -18.31
C GLY A 348 -21.84 3.00 -18.89
N ARG A 349 -20.71 3.38 -19.50
CA ARG A 349 -20.51 4.74 -20.06
C ARG A 349 -20.53 4.84 -21.59
N GLY A 350 -20.75 3.72 -22.31
CA GLY A 350 -20.63 3.66 -23.79
C GLY A 350 -21.92 3.64 -24.58
N GLN A 351 -23.09 3.92 -24.00
CA GLN A 351 -24.38 3.85 -24.75
C GLN A 351 -25.15 5.18 -24.85
N GLN A 352 -24.56 6.31 -24.61
CA GLN A 352 -25.24 7.59 -24.80
C GLN A 352 -24.59 8.62 -25.76
N GLU A 353 -23.49 8.30 -26.43
CA GLU A 353 -22.97 9.16 -27.51
C GLU A 353 -22.25 8.27 -28.53
N GLU A 354 -22.97 7.85 -29.59
CA GLU A 354 -22.48 7.67 -30.95
C GLU A 354 -23.54 7.02 -31.83
N SER A 355 -24.48 7.86 -32.27
CA SER A 355 -25.16 7.64 -33.54
C SER A 355 -24.51 8.61 -34.55
N GLY A 356 -23.59 8.11 -35.35
CA GLY A 356 -23.01 8.93 -36.42
C GLY A 356 -21.72 8.35 -37.00
N GLU A 357 -21.89 7.77 -38.19
CA GLU A 357 -20.88 7.54 -39.22
C GLU A 357 -19.95 6.31 -39.16
N ARG A 358 -20.30 5.40 -40.05
CA ARG A 358 -19.45 4.32 -40.59
C ARG A 358 -18.46 4.88 -41.62
N THR A 359 -17.22 4.36 -41.63
CA THR A 359 -16.61 3.82 -42.87
C THR A 359 -15.33 3.03 -42.58
N ALA A 360 -15.32 1.83 -43.12
CA ALA A 360 -14.27 1.05 -43.83
C ALA A 360 -12.82 0.96 -43.33
N GLY A 361 -12.41 -0.21 -42.82
CA GLY A 361 -11.54 -1.13 -43.61
C GLY A 361 -10.03 -0.99 -43.44
N ALA A 362 -9.36 -1.94 -42.77
CA ALA A 362 -8.14 -2.58 -43.29
C ALA A 362 -7.72 -3.77 -42.43
N ASN A 363 -7.61 -4.92 -43.07
CA ASN A 363 -6.97 -6.16 -42.60
C ASN A 363 -5.46 -5.95 -42.37
N VAL A 364 -4.91 -6.43 -41.25
CA VAL A 364 -3.50 -6.79 -41.17
C VAL A 364 -3.37 -8.15 -40.48
N ALA A 365 -2.62 -8.99 -41.16
CA ALA A 365 -2.41 -10.40 -40.86
C ALA A 365 -1.66 -10.66 -39.54
N ARG A 366 -2.02 -11.77 -38.92
CA ARG A 366 -1.31 -12.39 -37.78
C ARG A 366 0.01 -12.99 -38.23
N ASP A 367 1.07 -12.71 -37.50
CA ASP A 367 2.29 -13.48 -37.52
C ASP A 367 2.47 -14.16 -36.14
N GLU A 368 2.15 -15.44 -36.11
CA GLU A 368 2.36 -16.33 -34.96
C GLU A 368 3.73 -16.99 -35.12
N ASN A 369 4.80 -16.48 -34.49
CA ASN A 369 5.99 -17.27 -34.17
C ASN A 369 7.12 -16.39 -33.60
N SER A 370 7.07 -15.98 -32.35
CA SER A 370 8.29 -15.55 -31.64
C SER A 370 8.21 -15.47 -30.10
N ALA A 371 7.22 -16.06 -29.47
CA ALA A 371 6.99 -15.91 -28.01
C ALA A 371 7.60 -17.00 -27.11
N GLU A 372 8.31 -18.00 -27.64
CA GLU A 372 8.74 -19.17 -26.83
C GLU A 372 10.19 -19.21 -26.35
N ARG A 373 10.96 -18.13 -26.47
CA ARG A 373 12.39 -18.26 -26.15
C ARG A 373 13.01 -17.08 -25.41
N LYS A 374 12.50 -16.62 -24.25
CA LYS A 374 13.25 -15.78 -23.28
C LYS A 374 12.50 -15.55 -21.96
N LEU A 375 12.44 -16.55 -21.11
CA LEU A 375 12.07 -16.39 -19.68
C LEU A 375 12.88 -17.37 -18.82
N ARG A 376 14.17 -17.12 -18.73
CA ARG A 376 15.03 -17.65 -17.67
C ARG A 376 15.94 -16.53 -17.23
N GLU A 377 15.60 -15.92 -16.11
CA GLU A 377 16.47 -15.36 -15.07
C GLU A 377 15.74 -14.23 -14.31
N GLY A 378 15.53 -14.45 -13.03
CA GLY A 378 15.32 -13.40 -12.03
C GLY A 378 13.88 -13.01 -11.72
N HIS A 379 13.37 -13.60 -10.68
CA HIS A 379 12.11 -13.44 -9.96
C HIS A 379 11.02 -14.42 -10.38
N ASP A 380 10.71 -15.28 -9.41
CA ASP A 380 9.73 -16.34 -9.43
C ASP A 380 8.31 -15.81 -9.70
N PHE A 381 8.01 -15.53 -10.98
CA PHE A 381 6.67 -15.26 -11.44
C PHE A 381 5.92 -16.58 -11.51
N SER A 382 5.10 -16.76 -10.55
CA SER A 382 4.22 -17.87 -10.27
C SER A 382 3.59 -18.52 -11.50
N ARG A 383 3.83 -19.80 -11.68
CA ARG A 383 2.99 -20.67 -12.50
C ARG A 383 1.58 -20.72 -11.87
N ALA A 384 0.58 -20.28 -12.62
CA ALA A 384 -0.81 -20.54 -12.29
C ALA A 384 -1.04 -22.05 -12.29
N VAL A 385 -1.78 -22.54 -11.31
CA VAL A 385 -2.31 -23.90 -11.36
C VAL A 385 -3.49 -23.86 -12.34
N GLU A 386 -3.30 -24.40 -13.53
CA GLU A 386 -4.40 -24.67 -14.45
C GLU A 386 -5.31 -25.73 -13.84
N VAL A 387 -6.47 -25.29 -13.37
CA VAL A 387 -7.60 -26.20 -13.22
C VAL A 387 -8.15 -26.39 -14.63
N ASN A 388 -7.99 -27.58 -15.21
CA ASN A 388 -8.46 -27.96 -16.53
C ASN A 388 -9.98 -27.74 -16.63
N LEU A 389 -10.40 -26.60 -17.17
CA LEU A 389 -11.79 -26.34 -17.55
C LEU A 389 -11.93 -26.62 -19.05
N LYS A 390 -12.56 -27.74 -19.37
CA LYS A 390 -13.02 -28.04 -20.74
C LYS A 390 -14.08 -27.05 -21.18
N ASN A 391 -13.75 -26.28 -22.23
CA ASN A 391 -14.65 -25.65 -23.23
C ASN A 391 -15.92 -24.96 -22.74
N GLY A 392 -15.95 -23.64 -22.83
CA GLY A 392 -17.18 -22.86 -22.83
C GLY A 392 -16.88 -21.38 -22.96
N ALA A 393 -17.54 -20.69 -23.89
CA ALA A 393 -17.51 -19.23 -24.01
C ALA A 393 -17.65 -18.59 -22.62
N SER A 394 -16.79 -17.63 -22.30
CA SER A 394 -16.71 -16.94 -21.01
C SER A 394 -18.08 -16.34 -20.64
N ALA A 395 -18.87 -17.06 -19.85
CA ALA A 395 -19.99 -16.45 -19.15
C ALA A 395 -19.42 -15.41 -18.19
N PRO A 396 -20.02 -14.21 -18.04
CA PRO A 396 -19.55 -13.24 -17.07
C PRO A 396 -19.56 -13.89 -15.68
N HIS A 397 -18.42 -13.79 -14.96
CA HIS A 397 -18.31 -14.32 -13.60
C HIS A 397 -19.32 -13.62 -12.71
N ALA A 398 -20.15 -14.37 -11.98
CA ALA A 398 -21.16 -13.80 -11.10
C ALA A 398 -20.54 -13.22 -9.83
N SER A 399 -19.42 -13.79 -9.35
CA SER A 399 -18.62 -13.24 -8.24
C SER A 399 -17.13 -13.32 -8.53
N TYR A 400 -16.46 -12.19 -8.43
CA TYR A 400 -15.01 -12.12 -8.27
C TYR A 400 -14.71 -11.52 -6.89
N ILE A 401 -14.08 -12.30 -6.03
CA ILE A 401 -13.65 -11.85 -4.70
C ILE A 401 -12.14 -11.86 -4.58
N GLU A 402 -11.63 -10.94 -3.80
CA GLU A 402 -10.25 -10.90 -3.36
C GLU A 402 -10.20 -11.10 -1.85
N LEU A 403 -9.37 -12.03 -1.40
CA LEU A 403 -9.12 -12.34 -0.01
C LEU A 403 -7.72 -11.87 0.37
N VAL A 404 -7.57 -11.34 1.58
CA VAL A 404 -6.29 -10.82 2.06
C VAL A 404 -5.86 -11.54 3.32
N VAL A 405 -4.59 -11.94 3.33
CA VAL A 405 -3.88 -12.46 4.51
C VAL A 405 -2.66 -11.58 4.76
N SER A 406 -2.73 -10.73 5.77
CA SER A 406 -1.61 -9.94 6.27
C SER A 406 -0.71 -10.81 7.17
N ALA A 407 0.58 -10.45 7.30
CA ALA A 407 1.57 -11.24 8.04
C ALA A 407 1.61 -12.71 7.62
N SER A 408 1.47 -12.98 6.31
CA SER A 408 1.25 -14.31 5.75
C SER A 408 2.50 -15.22 5.72
N LYS A 409 3.36 -15.12 6.73
CA LYS A 409 4.62 -15.90 6.85
C LYS A 409 4.39 -17.40 6.73
N ASN A 410 3.30 -17.89 7.31
CA ASN A 410 2.89 -19.29 7.27
C ASN A 410 2.39 -19.79 5.91
N LEU A 411 2.18 -18.88 4.94
CA LEU A 411 1.73 -19.21 3.58
C LEU A 411 2.86 -19.16 2.55
N ILE A 412 4.03 -18.60 2.89
CA ILE A 412 5.09 -18.37 1.91
C ILE A 412 5.59 -19.68 1.29
N ASP A 413 5.77 -20.72 2.11
CA ASP A 413 6.28 -22.02 1.68
C ASP A 413 5.19 -22.97 1.16
N LYS A 414 3.90 -22.64 1.35
CA LYS A 414 2.80 -23.46 0.83
C LYS A 414 2.68 -23.34 -0.68
N SER A 415 2.25 -24.41 -1.34
CA SER A 415 1.91 -24.32 -2.77
C SER A 415 0.72 -23.39 -3.00
N ARG A 416 0.56 -22.85 -4.21
CA ARG A 416 -0.62 -22.03 -4.54
C ARG A 416 -1.90 -22.83 -4.49
N ALA A 417 -1.86 -24.11 -4.88
CA ALA A 417 -2.99 -25.02 -4.78
C ALA A 417 -3.46 -25.19 -3.33
N ASP A 418 -2.53 -25.46 -2.39
CA ASP A 418 -2.87 -25.59 -0.96
C ASP A 418 -3.47 -24.31 -0.40
N ILE A 419 -3.02 -23.13 -0.86
CA ILE A 419 -3.56 -21.85 -0.43
C ILE A 419 -4.99 -21.64 -0.99
N VAL A 420 -5.24 -22.02 -2.23
CA VAL A 420 -6.59 -21.96 -2.84
C VAL A 420 -7.54 -22.91 -2.11
N ASP A 421 -7.13 -24.14 -1.82
CA ASP A 421 -7.94 -25.12 -1.09
C ASP A 421 -8.26 -24.63 0.33
N LEU A 422 -7.28 -24.08 1.03
CA LEU A 422 -7.49 -23.43 2.33
C LEU A 422 -8.51 -22.29 2.24
N ALA A 423 -8.33 -21.39 1.28
CA ALA A 423 -9.20 -20.23 1.09
C ALA A 423 -10.64 -20.65 0.73
N LEU A 424 -10.80 -21.62 -0.16
CA LEU A 424 -12.12 -22.18 -0.52
C LEU A 424 -12.83 -22.81 0.68
N LYS A 425 -12.11 -23.59 1.49
CA LYS A 425 -12.66 -24.17 2.70
C LYS A 425 -13.17 -23.07 3.63
N GLU A 426 -12.36 -22.06 3.91
CA GLU A 426 -12.72 -20.98 4.81
C GLU A 426 -13.87 -20.12 4.26
N VAL A 427 -13.85 -19.76 2.96
CA VAL A 427 -14.94 -19.02 2.29
C VAL A 427 -16.28 -19.74 2.40
N ARG A 428 -16.31 -21.07 2.24
CA ARG A 428 -17.52 -21.89 2.40
C ARG A 428 -18.04 -21.95 3.84
N GLU A 429 -17.18 -21.72 4.82
CA GLU A 429 -17.59 -21.59 6.23
C GLU A 429 -18.24 -20.24 6.52
N PHE A 430 -17.79 -19.15 5.88
CA PHE A 430 -18.32 -17.81 6.06
C PHE A 430 -19.56 -17.52 5.23
N PHE A 431 -19.60 -18.00 3.98
CA PHE A 431 -20.64 -17.69 3.01
C PHE A 431 -21.37 -18.96 2.57
N PRO A 432 -22.59 -19.22 3.08
CA PRO A 432 -23.33 -20.42 2.74
C PRO A 432 -23.53 -20.63 1.22
N ALA A 433 -23.77 -19.54 0.46
CA ALA A 433 -23.93 -19.62 -0.99
C ALA A 433 -22.66 -20.11 -1.73
N ALA A 434 -21.49 -19.95 -1.13
CA ALA A 434 -20.22 -20.44 -1.70
C ALA A 434 -20.09 -21.97 -1.66
N ARG A 435 -20.95 -22.68 -0.91
CA ARG A 435 -20.93 -24.15 -0.83
C ARG A 435 -21.36 -24.79 -2.14
N GLU A 436 -22.31 -24.16 -2.82
CA GLU A 436 -22.87 -24.63 -4.09
C GLU A 436 -22.23 -23.96 -5.32
N ALA A 437 -21.42 -22.93 -5.08
CA ALA A 437 -20.75 -22.20 -6.15
C ALA A 437 -19.57 -23.00 -6.70
N VAL A 438 -19.42 -22.98 -8.02
CA VAL A 438 -18.28 -23.56 -8.73
C VAL A 438 -17.17 -22.52 -8.86
N LEU A 439 -15.97 -22.87 -8.42
CA LEU A 439 -14.78 -22.06 -8.67
C LEU A 439 -14.39 -22.17 -10.14
N LEU A 440 -14.38 -21.06 -10.86
CA LEU A 440 -14.04 -21.00 -12.29
C LEU A 440 -12.56 -20.72 -12.51
N LYS A 441 -11.99 -19.75 -11.75
CA LYS A 441 -10.58 -19.34 -11.83
C LYS A 441 -10.07 -19.01 -10.44
N SER A 442 -8.75 -19.09 -10.26
CA SER A 442 -8.08 -18.63 -9.05
C SER A 442 -6.70 -18.08 -9.36
N ALA A 443 -6.25 -17.13 -8.54
CA ALA A 443 -4.86 -16.65 -8.56
C ALA A 443 -4.39 -16.40 -7.13
N VAL A 444 -3.10 -16.66 -6.85
CA VAL A 444 -2.48 -16.39 -5.55
C VAL A 444 -1.24 -15.54 -5.77
N ILE A 445 -1.21 -14.38 -5.15
CA ILE A 445 -0.11 -13.44 -5.20
C ILE A 445 0.54 -13.36 -3.82
N LYS A 446 1.81 -13.74 -3.73
CA LYS A 446 2.62 -13.64 -2.51
C LYS A 446 3.54 -12.45 -2.65
N GLU A 447 3.21 -11.31 -2.04
CA GLU A 447 4.11 -10.18 -1.95
C GLU A 447 5.01 -10.37 -0.73
N VAL A 448 6.19 -10.95 -0.94
CA VAL A 448 7.12 -11.31 0.14
C VAL A 448 7.69 -10.07 0.84
N HIS A 449 7.85 -8.98 0.10
CA HIS A 449 8.37 -7.72 0.60
C HIS A 449 7.28 -6.63 0.63
N ALA A 450 6.10 -6.98 1.15
CA ALA A 450 4.94 -6.10 1.14
C ALA A 450 5.16 -4.86 2.03
N THR A 451 5.64 -5.07 3.26
CA THR A 451 5.91 -4.01 4.24
C THR A 451 7.21 -4.31 4.99
N TYR A 452 7.65 -3.38 5.84
CA TYR A 452 8.60 -3.72 6.90
C TYR A 452 7.85 -4.14 8.17
N SER A 453 8.49 -4.97 8.99
CA SER A 453 7.99 -5.41 10.30
C SER A 453 8.17 -4.29 11.34
N PRO A 454 7.11 -3.71 11.92
CA PRO A 454 7.20 -2.61 12.89
C PRO A 454 7.53 -3.11 14.29
N ARG A 455 8.72 -3.68 14.45
CA ARG A 455 9.19 -4.31 15.70
C ARG A 455 9.58 -3.28 16.75
N PRO A 456 9.59 -3.69 18.02
CA PRO A 456 10.14 -2.86 19.10
C PRO A 456 11.55 -2.37 18.78
N GLY A 457 11.80 -1.08 19.01
CA GLY A 457 13.09 -0.43 18.76
C GLY A 457 13.37 -0.03 17.32
N LEU A 458 12.56 -0.45 16.32
CA LEU A 458 12.83 -0.15 14.91
C LEU A 458 12.75 1.36 14.59
N GLU A 459 11.90 2.12 15.28
CA GLU A 459 11.74 3.56 15.03
C GLU A 459 13.05 4.34 15.15
N ALA A 460 13.98 3.92 16.03
CA ALA A 460 15.30 4.54 16.17
C ALA A 460 16.22 4.34 14.94
N HIS A 461 15.88 3.41 14.05
CA HIS A 461 16.64 3.09 12.85
C HIS A 461 16.01 3.64 11.56
N ARG A 462 14.84 4.27 11.65
CA ARG A 462 14.21 4.91 10.48
C ARG A 462 14.98 6.19 10.12
N LEU A 463 15.49 6.21 8.89
CA LEU A 463 16.32 7.29 8.40
C LEU A 463 15.51 8.54 8.03
N PRO A 464 16.04 9.76 8.23
CA PRO A 464 15.44 10.98 7.68
C PRO A 464 15.55 10.98 6.14
N GLN A 465 14.91 11.95 5.50
CA GLN A 465 14.94 12.10 4.05
C GLN A 465 16.27 12.65 3.52
N THR A 466 17.10 13.22 4.39
CA THR A 466 18.44 13.72 4.03
C THR A 466 19.49 12.61 4.11
N THR A 467 20.53 12.74 3.31
CA THR A 467 21.66 11.81 3.27
C THR A 467 22.98 12.56 3.50
N PRO A 468 24.11 11.85 3.66
CA PRO A 468 25.44 12.48 3.66
C PRO A 468 25.77 13.23 2.36
N TRP A 469 25.08 12.98 1.27
CA TRP A 469 25.25 13.69 -0.01
C TRP A 469 24.24 14.82 -0.14
N THR A 470 24.71 16.05 -0.33
CA THR A 470 23.87 17.26 -0.33
C THR A 470 22.76 17.29 -1.38
N ARG A 471 22.88 16.48 -2.44
CA ARG A 471 21.96 16.45 -3.59
C ARG A 471 21.18 15.14 -3.72
N VAL A 472 21.30 14.24 -2.72
CA VAL A 472 20.64 12.92 -2.72
C VAL A 472 19.72 12.83 -1.51
N PHE A 473 18.49 12.43 -1.75
CA PHE A 473 17.43 12.35 -0.75
C PHE A 473 16.78 10.96 -0.75
N LEU A 474 16.20 10.56 0.39
CA LEU A 474 15.51 9.29 0.58
C LEU A 474 14.00 9.51 0.61
N ALA A 475 13.26 8.61 -0.02
CA ALA A 475 11.83 8.49 0.15
C ALA A 475 11.44 7.00 0.26
N GLY A 476 10.35 6.72 0.94
CA GLY A 476 9.82 5.38 1.17
C GLY A 476 9.13 5.30 2.52
N ASP A 477 8.14 4.44 2.64
CA ASP A 477 7.37 4.20 3.85
C ASP A 477 8.23 3.81 5.07
N TRP A 478 9.42 3.30 4.83
CA TRP A 478 10.42 2.89 5.84
C TRP A 478 11.24 4.07 6.40
N THR A 479 11.21 5.27 5.80
CA THR A 479 11.88 6.47 6.32
C THR A 479 11.11 7.08 7.51
N ALA A 480 11.74 7.99 8.25
CA ALA A 480 11.17 8.64 9.43
C ALA A 480 10.04 9.61 9.04
N THR A 481 8.83 9.11 8.90
CA THR A 481 7.63 9.86 8.49
C THR A 481 6.67 10.13 9.63
N GLY A 482 6.88 9.52 10.80
CA GLY A 482 5.93 9.49 11.89
C GLY A 482 4.71 8.59 11.63
N TRP A 483 4.70 7.83 10.53
CA TRP A 483 3.64 6.87 10.15
C TRP A 483 4.21 5.48 9.90
N PRO A 484 3.42 4.41 10.14
CA PRO A 484 3.85 3.04 9.86
C PRO A 484 3.95 2.78 8.35
N ALA A 485 4.35 1.54 7.98
CA ALA A 485 4.45 1.07 6.59
C ALA A 485 3.09 1.01 5.90
N THR A 486 2.63 2.13 5.39
CA THR A 486 1.33 2.31 4.74
C THR A 486 1.46 3.17 3.47
N MET A 487 0.41 3.21 2.66
CA MET A 487 0.33 4.16 1.54
C MET A 487 0.46 5.62 2.01
N GLU A 488 -0.14 5.96 3.15
CA GLU A 488 0.00 7.29 3.77
C GLU A 488 1.47 7.57 4.11
N GLY A 489 2.15 6.63 4.79
CA GLY A 489 3.57 6.76 5.12
C GLY A 489 4.44 6.94 3.87
N ALA A 490 4.12 6.25 2.77
CA ALA A 490 4.83 6.39 1.51
C ALA A 490 4.65 7.78 0.89
N VAL A 491 3.42 8.30 0.80
CA VAL A 491 3.15 9.66 0.27
C VAL A 491 3.81 10.71 1.14
N ARG A 492 3.68 10.64 2.48
CA ARG A 492 4.35 11.54 3.43
C ARG A 492 5.86 11.58 3.20
N SER A 493 6.48 10.40 3.02
CA SER A 493 7.91 10.32 2.76
C SER A 493 8.32 11.05 1.48
N GLY A 494 7.51 10.92 0.43
CA GLY A 494 7.72 11.62 -0.83
C GLY A 494 7.64 13.13 -0.67
N TYR A 495 6.64 13.63 0.04
CA TYR A 495 6.48 15.06 0.33
C TYR A 495 7.63 15.60 1.19
N LEU A 496 8.01 14.88 2.26
CA LEU A 496 9.16 15.26 3.09
C LEU A 496 10.49 15.29 2.31
N ALA A 497 10.68 14.34 1.38
CA ALA A 497 11.85 14.34 0.50
C ALA A 497 11.83 15.53 -0.47
N ALA A 498 10.67 15.86 -1.02
CA ALA A 498 10.50 17.05 -1.86
C ALA A 498 10.75 18.35 -1.09
N GLU A 499 10.27 18.47 0.16
CA GLU A 499 10.55 19.62 1.03
C GLU A 499 12.06 19.75 1.36
N ALA A 500 12.71 18.62 1.67
CA ALA A 500 14.15 18.63 1.94
C ALA A 500 14.96 19.07 0.71
N LEU A 501 14.58 18.59 -0.49
CA LEU A 501 15.19 18.95 -1.75
C LEU A 501 14.95 20.44 -2.09
N THR A 502 13.72 20.94 -1.96
CA THR A 502 13.41 22.35 -2.27
C THR A 502 14.14 23.31 -1.35
N ARG A 503 14.29 22.96 -0.05
CA ARG A 503 15.14 23.72 0.88
C ARG A 503 16.61 23.72 0.44
N ALA A 504 17.14 22.55 0.04
CA ALA A 504 18.52 22.44 -0.46
C ALA A 504 18.73 23.23 -1.77
N ALA A 505 17.68 23.39 -2.58
CA ALA A 505 17.69 24.23 -3.78
C ALA A 505 17.48 25.72 -3.52
N GLY A 506 17.42 26.16 -2.26
CA GLY A 506 17.25 27.57 -1.88
C GLY A 506 15.79 28.07 -1.89
N LYS A 507 14.81 27.19 -2.06
CA LYS A 507 13.38 27.53 -2.01
C LYS A 507 12.87 27.32 -0.58
N LYS A 508 12.78 28.39 0.22
CA LYS A 508 12.56 28.30 1.68
C LYS A 508 11.14 27.94 2.13
N ASP A 509 10.13 28.23 1.34
CA ASP A 509 8.70 28.17 1.77
C ASP A 509 7.91 26.98 1.19
N SER A 510 8.59 25.95 0.72
CA SER A 510 7.91 24.78 0.18
C SER A 510 7.44 23.86 1.31
N HIS A 511 6.13 23.75 1.47
CA HIS A 511 5.49 22.86 2.43
C HIS A 511 4.44 22.02 1.69
N PHE A 512 4.59 20.70 1.69
CA PHE A 512 3.74 19.79 0.93
C PHE A 512 2.87 18.89 1.81
N LEU A 513 3.28 18.67 3.07
CA LEU A 513 2.50 17.87 3.99
C LEU A 513 1.17 18.55 4.33
N SER A 514 0.08 17.82 4.12
CA SER A 514 -1.21 18.19 4.65
C SER A 514 -1.26 17.97 6.16
N PRO A 515 -1.96 18.84 6.92
CA PRO A 515 -2.19 18.61 8.34
C PRO A 515 -2.85 17.25 8.60
N ASP A 516 -2.49 16.64 9.71
CA ASP A 516 -3.15 15.41 10.17
C ASP A 516 -4.63 15.70 10.50
N LEU A 517 -5.46 14.65 10.43
CA LEU A 517 -6.87 14.77 10.79
C LEU A 517 -7.00 15.30 12.22
N SER A 518 -7.74 16.39 12.38
CA SER A 518 -7.92 17.02 13.68
C SER A 518 -8.73 16.13 14.63
N ALA A 519 -8.31 16.08 15.88
CA ALA A 519 -9.08 15.42 16.92
C ALA A 519 -10.39 16.17 17.19
N THR A 520 -11.46 15.42 17.47
CA THR A 520 -12.79 15.95 17.81
C THR A 520 -13.25 15.45 19.18
N GLY A 521 -14.30 16.07 19.74
CA GLY A 521 -14.84 15.66 21.02
C GLY A 521 -13.81 15.70 22.14
N LEU A 522 -13.81 14.68 23.02
CA LEU A 522 -12.88 14.57 24.14
C LEU A 522 -11.42 14.28 23.68
N MET A 523 -11.23 13.78 22.47
CA MET A 523 -9.88 13.52 21.94
C MET A 523 -9.05 14.80 21.79
N ARG A 524 -9.65 15.99 21.74
CA ARG A 524 -8.94 17.28 21.74
C ARG A 524 -8.11 17.51 23.00
N LEU A 525 -8.41 16.81 24.09
CA LEU A 525 -7.63 16.91 25.33
C LEU A 525 -6.33 16.11 25.30
N PHE A 526 -6.15 15.26 24.28
CA PHE A 526 -5.03 14.33 24.13
C PHE A 526 -4.27 14.51 22.80
N SER A 527 -4.59 15.57 22.07
CA SER A 527 -3.97 15.92 20.76
C SER A 527 -2.91 17.01 20.91
#